data_01c97c9342d91609fbedfd82292776a7
#
_entry.id   01c97c9342d91609fbedfd82292776a7
#
_cell.length_a   1.000
_cell.length_b   1.000
_cell.length_c   1.000
_cell.angle_alpha   90.00
_cell.angle_beta   90.00
_cell.angle_gamma   90.00
#
_symmetry.space_group_name_H-M   'P 1'
#
loop_
_entity.id
_entity.type
_entity.pdbx_description
1 polymer ?
#
loop_
_entity_poly.entity_id
_entity_poly.type
_entity_poly.pdbx_seq_one_letter_code
_entity_poly.pdbx_strand_id
1 'polypeptide(L)'
;MNKKIIVFTGAGVSAESGLGTFRDTDGLWARFRVEDVCTPEAWQKNPERCVEFYNMRRREALNASPNLAHEAIARLQEVFPNTQVITQNIDNLHERAGSKNVLHLHGEITKLRSQKDPTALVEIEGWEQHYGDRHADGSILRPHIVFFGEDVPNFPLACEMASQADIMIVVGTSLNVYPAASLLMYAPAHAEIYLIDPNEPNLNYYADRVGYIQANATEGVPALVETLIEEANG
;
A
#
# COMPACT_ATOMS: atom_id res chain seq x y z
N MET A 1 -18.94 9.32 -16.54
CA MET A 1 -19.06 9.22 -15.07
C MET A 1 -17.92 10.00 -14.43
N ASN A 2 -18.25 11.04 -13.66
CA ASN A 2 -17.22 12.04 -13.28
C ASN A 2 -16.87 11.98 -11.77
N LYS A 3 -17.31 10.93 -11.05
CA LYS A 3 -16.97 10.76 -9.62
C LYS A 3 -15.47 10.55 -9.45
N LYS A 4 -14.88 11.22 -8.47
CA LYS A 4 -13.52 10.99 -8.01
C LYS A 4 -13.54 9.92 -6.92
N ILE A 5 -12.96 8.77 -7.22
CA ILE A 5 -12.89 7.64 -6.29
C ILE A 5 -11.46 7.47 -5.81
N ILE A 6 -11.27 7.44 -4.50
CA ILE A 6 -9.97 7.13 -3.89
C ILE A 6 -10.06 5.73 -3.27
N VAL A 7 -9.20 4.84 -3.73
CA VAL A 7 -9.04 3.51 -3.13
C VAL A 7 -7.78 3.52 -2.28
N PHE A 8 -7.95 3.41 -0.96
CA PHE A 8 -6.86 3.41 0.00
C PHE A 8 -6.64 1.99 0.55
N THR A 9 -5.48 1.39 0.27
CA THR A 9 -5.22 -0.01 0.61
C THR A 9 -4.07 -0.18 1.60
N GLY A 10 -4.19 -1.21 2.44
CA GLY A 10 -3.13 -1.70 3.32
C GLY A 10 -2.81 -3.18 3.04
N ALA A 11 -2.00 -3.80 3.89
CA ALA A 11 -1.48 -5.16 3.69
C ALA A 11 -2.58 -6.23 3.53
N GLY A 12 -3.76 -6.01 4.11
CA GLY A 12 -4.89 -6.93 4.00
C GLY A 12 -5.39 -7.14 2.57
N VAL A 13 -5.20 -6.17 1.64
CA VAL A 13 -5.58 -6.37 0.24
C VAL A 13 -4.73 -7.46 -0.44
N SER A 14 -3.48 -7.64 -0.01
CA SER A 14 -2.52 -8.60 -0.55
C SER A 14 -2.42 -9.90 0.28
N ALA A 15 -3.15 -10.01 1.40
CA ALA A 15 -3.09 -11.18 2.30
C ALA A 15 -3.49 -12.47 1.57
N GLU A 16 -4.58 -12.43 0.80
CA GLU A 16 -5.06 -13.58 0.02
C GLU A 16 -4.23 -13.85 -1.26
N SER A 17 -3.25 -13.01 -1.56
CA SER A 17 -2.19 -13.27 -2.53
C SER A 17 -0.99 -14.01 -1.90
N GLY A 18 -1.04 -14.31 -0.60
CA GLY A 18 0.02 -15.00 0.15
C GLY A 18 1.10 -14.06 0.71
N LEU A 19 0.87 -12.75 0.69
CA LEU A 19 1.77 -11.79 1.31
C LEU A 19 1.36 -11.55 2.77
N GLY A 20 2.23 -11.93 3.70
CA GLY A 20 1.99 -11.78 5.13
C GLY A 20 1.78 -10.32 5.54
N THR A 21 0.82 -10.11 6.43
CA THR A 21 0.52 -8.81 7.03
C THR A 21 1.34 -8.60 8.30
N PHE A 22 1.44 -7.37 8.79
CA PHE A 22 2.08 -7.05 10.08
C PHE A 22 1.35 -7.65 11.30
N ARG A 23 0.12 -8.17 11.11
CA ARG A 23 -0.66 -8.83 12.16
C ARG A 23 -0.41 -10.33 12.24
N ASP A 24 0.24 -10.90 11.21
CA ASP A 24 0.46 -12.33 11.17
C ASP A 24 1.53 -12.72 12.19
N THR A 25 1.22 -13.73 12.99
CA THR A 25 2.14 -14.31 13.96
C THR A 25 3.12 -15.30 13.31
N ASP A 26 2.95 -15.58 12.03
CA ASP A 26 3.72 -16.53 11.23
C ASP A 26 4.53 -15.81 10.14
N GLY A 27 5.36 -16.56 9.42
CA GLY A 27 6.09 -16.04 8.28
C GLY A 27 7.29 -15.18 8.64
N LEU A 28 7.60 -14.18 7.79
CA LEU A 28 8.79 -13.35 7.97
C LEU A 28 8.69 -12.43 9.19
N TRP A 29 7.50 -11.90 9.49
CA TRP A 29 7.29 -11.03 10.64
C TRP A 29 7.42 -11.76 11.99
N ALA A 30 7.29 -13.09 12.02
CA ALA A 30 7.61 -13.90 13.20
C ALA A 30 9.12 -14.07 13.43
N ARG A 31 9.93 -13.91 12.36
CA ARG A 31 11.40 -14.13 12.41
C ARG A 31 12.20 -12.85 12.57
N PHE A 32 11.63 -11.70 12.18
CA PHE A 32 12.31 -10.41 12.18
C PHE A 32 11.52 -9.39 12.98
N ARG A 33 12.19 -8.77 13.92
CA ARG A 33 11.61 -7.62 14.63
C ARG A 33 11.75 -6.37 13.75
N VAL A 34 10.73 -5.53 13.74
CA VAL A 34 10.73 -4.26 12.98
C VAL A 34 11.98 -3.43 13.29
N GLU A 35 12.35 -3.35 14.59
CA GLU A 35 13.49 -2.58 15.08
C GLU A 35 14.84 -3.09 14.56
N ASP A 36 14.91 -4.34 14.07
CA ASP A 36 16.14 -4.95 13.57
C ASP A 36 16.34 -4.81 12.06
N VAL A 37 15.27 -4.47 11.29
CA VAL A 37 15.31 -4.52 9.81
C VAL A 37 14.59 -3.38 9.09
N CYS A 38 13.70 -2.63 9.77
CA CYS A 38 12.81 -1.66 9.14
C CYS A 38 12.92 -0.25 9.73
N THR A 39 14.04 0.11 10.35
CA THR A 39 14.29 1.45 10.92
C THR A 39 15.60 2.04 10.41
N PRO A 40 15.77 3.38 10.43
CA PRO A 40 17.06 4.01 10.10
C PRO A 40 18.21 3.50 10.98
N GLU A 41 17.95 3.24 12.26
CA GLU A 41 18.91 2.71 13.22
C GLU A 41 19.33 1.29 12.86
N ALA A 42 18.38 0.45 12.44
CA ALA A 42 18.68 -0.90 11.95
C ALA A 42 19.59 -0.86 10.71
N TRP A 43 19.29 0.04 9.77
CA TRP A 43 20.09 0.24 8.57
C TRP A 43 21.52 0.69 8.91
N GLN A 44 21.69 1.62 9.85
CA GLN A 44 23.01 2.07 10.28
C GLN A 44 23.80 0.98 11.00
N LYS A 45 23.12 0.15 11.82
CA LYS A 45 23.76 -0.87 12.65
C LYS A 45 24.11 -2.13 11.86
N ASN A 46 23.20 -2.59 11.00
CA ASN A 46 23.39 -3.83 10.23
C ASN A 46 22.63 -3.76 8.89
N PRO A 47 23.17 -3.00 7.91
CA PRO A 47 22.54 -2.84 6.60
C PRO A 47 22.43 -4.16 5.82
N GLU A 48 23.39 -5.10 5.99
CA GLU A 48 23.32 -6.40 5.33
C GLU A 48 22.09 -7.19 5.74
N ARG A 49 21.74 -7.17 7.04
CA ARG A 49 20.52 -7.82 7.56
C ARG A 49 19.25 -7.17 7.01
N CYS A 50 19.26 -5.84 6.86
CA CYS A 50 18.15 -5.14 6.21
C CYS A 50 18.01 -5.55 4.74
N VAL A 51 19.12 -5.62 3.99
CA VAL A 51 19.12 -6.08 2.59
C VAL A 51 18.61 -7.52 2.50
N GLU A 52 19.07 -8.42 3.35
CA GLU A 52 18.60 -9.81 3.40
C GLU A 52 17.08 -9.87 3.61
N PHE A 53 16.55 -9.12 4.59
CA PHE A 53 15.12 -9.06 4.86
C PHE A 53 14.33 -8.54 3.65
N TYR A 54 14.76 -7.44 3.02
CA TYR A 54 14.06 -6.91 1.86
C TYR A 54 14.23 -7.77 0.61
N ASN A 55 15.29 -8.54 0.46
CA ASN A 55 15.44 -9.57 -0.57
C ASN A 55 14.39 -10.67 -0.40
N MET A 56 14.18 -11.15 0.82
CA MET A 56 13.12 -12.14 1.09
C MET A 56 11.73 -11.56 0.76
N ARG A 57 11.43 -10.34 1.23
CA ARG A 57 10.15 -9.66 0.94
C ARG A 57 9.94 -9.45 -0.57
N ARG A 58 10.98 -9.07 -1.30
CA ARG A 58 10.92 -8.89 -2.76
C ARG A 58 10.65 -10.20 -3.46
N ARG A 59 11.31 -11.27 -3.04
CA ARG A 59 11.09 -12.61 -3.59
C ARG A 59 9.66 -13.08 -3.36
N GLU A 60 9.09 -12.86 -2.17
CA GLU A 60 7.68 -13.15 -1.89
C GLU A 60 6.75 -12.34 -2.80
N ALA A 61 6.95 -11.02 -2.89
CA ALA A 61 6.14 -10.15 -3.72
C ALA A 61 6.17 -10.52 -5.21
N LEU A 62 7.34 -10.88 -5.75
CA LEU A 62 7.49 -11.30 -7.14
C LEU A 62 6.81 -12.65 -7.42
N ASN A 63 6.77 -13.56 -6.45
CA ASN A 63 6.13 -14.86 -6.57
C ASN A 63 4.60 -14.81 -6.34
N ALA A 64 4.12 -13.79 -5.63
CA ALA A 64 2.68 -13.58 -5.44
C ALA A 64 1.99 -13.18 -6.74
N SER A 65 0.70 -13.45 -6.83
CA SER A 65 -0.15 -13.00 -7.94
C SER A 65 -1.21 -12.03 -7.45
N PRO A 66 -1.64 -11.05 -8.27
CA PRO A 66 -2.82 -10.27 -7.96
C PRO A 66 -4.01 -11.19 -7.67
N ASN A 67 -4.90 -10.73 -6.81
CA ASN A 67 -6.14 -11.43 -6.48
C ASN A 67 -7.36 -10.63 -6.95
N LEU A 68 -8.57 -11.19 -6.75
CA LEU A 68 -9.82 -10.60 -7.20
C LEU A 68 -10.05 -9.15 -6.72
N ALA A 69 -9.51 -8.77 -5.56
CA ALA A 69 -9.61 -7.38 -5.09
C ALA A 69 -8.79 -6.43 -5.96
N HIS A 70 -7.56 -6.81 -6.32
CA HIS A 70 -6.72 -6.02 -7.22
C HIS A 70 -7.34 -5.88 -8.61
N GLU A 71 -7.89 -6.98 -9.15
CA GLU A 71 -8.56 -7.00 -10.46
C GLU A 71 -9.83 -6.13 -10.46
N ALA A 72 -10.64 -6.20 -9.39
CA ALA A 72 -11.82 -5.37 -9.25
C ALA A 72 -11.48 -3.87 -9.16
N ILE A 73 -10.40 -3.51 -8.46
CA ILE A 73 -9.92 -2.11 -8.40
C ILE A 73 -9.47 -1.64 -9.79
N ALA A 74 -8.74 -2.46 -10.55
CA ALA A 74 -8.35 -2.13 -11.92
C ALA A 74 -9.58 -1.93 -12.82
N ARG A 75 -10.59 -2.79 -12.71
CA ARG A 75 -11.88 -2.66 -13.43
C ARG A 75 -12.64 -1.40 -13.02
N LEU A 76 -12.61 -1.02 -11.72
CA LEU A 76 -13.22 0.23 -11.26
C LEU A 76 -12.61 1.45 -11.97
N GLN A 77 -11.28 1.43 -12.21
CA GLN A 77 -10.60 2.50 -12.95
C GLN A 77 -10.99 2.57 -14.43
N GLU A 78 -11.37 1.46 -15.04
CA GLU A 78 -11.87 1.44 -16.43
C GLU A 78 -13.23 2.14 -16.54
N VAL A 79 -14.12 1.92 -15.57
CA VAL A 79 -15.47 2.52 -15.55
C VAL A 79 -15.44 3.93 -15.02
N PHE A 80 -14.62 4.21 -14.02
CA PHE A 80 -14.45 5.53 -13.39
C PHE A 80 -13.01 6.01 -13.58
N PRO A 81 -12.67 6.68 -14.69
CA PRO A 81 -11.29 7.06 -15.03
C PRO A 81 -10.62 8.01 -14.04
N ASN A 82 -11.40 8.67 -13.17
CA ASN A 82 -10.89 9.51 -12.09
C ASN A 82 -10.60 8.74 -10.79
N THR A 83 -10.62 7.40 -10.85
CA THR A 83 -10.23 6.56 -9.70
C THR A 83 -8.72 6.55 -9.54
N GLN A 84 -8.26 6.81 -8.34
CA GLN A 84 -6.85 6.77 -7.95
C GLN A 84 -6.63 5.77 -6.82
N VAL A 85 -5.52 5.06 -6.85
CA VAL A 85 -5.13 4.12 -5.79
C VAL A 85 -4.03 4.75 -4.94
N ILE A 86 -4.24 4.76 -3.64
CA ILE A 86 -3.23 5.11 -2.63
C ILE A 86 -2.95 3.85 -1.83
N THR A 87 -1.72 3.38 -1.81
CA THR A 87 -1.39 2.15 -1.09
C THR A 87 -0.30 2.34 -0.05
N GLN A 88 -0.47 1.70 1.10
CA GLN A 88 0.57 1.52 2.11
C GLN A 88 1.52 0.37 1.74
N ASN A 89 1.10 -0.47 0.77
CA ASN A 89 1.88 -1.64 0.38
C ASN A 89 3.08 -1.24 -0.46
N ILE A 90 4.10 -2.06 -0.34
CA ILE A 90 5.35 -1.92 -1.10
C ILE A 90 5.42 -2.89 -2.29
N ASP A 91 4.50 -3.85 -2.39
CA ASP A 91 4.35 -4.75 -3.54
C ASP A 91 3.74 -4.02 -4.75
N ASN A 92 3.83 -4.62 -5.92
CA ASN A 92 3.33 -4.09 -7.19
C ASN A 92 2.10 -4.86 -7.71
N LEU A 93 1.29 -5.45 -6.81
CA LEU A 93 0.16 -6.27 -7.22
C LEU A 93 -0.96 -5.43 -7.86
N HIS A 94 -1.15 -4.19 -7.45
CA HIS A 94 -2.09 -3.28 -8.11
C HIS A 94 -1.72 -3.03 -9.58
N GLU A 95 -0.46 -2.71 -9.86
CA GLU A 95 0.04 -2.47 -11.21
C GLU A 95 -0.04 -3.74 -12.06
N ARG A 96 0.30 -4.89 -11.48
CA ARG A 96 0.23 -6.19 -12.15
C ARG A 96 -1.19 -6.63 -12.43
N ALA A 97 -2.18 -6.17 -11.68
CA ALA A 97 -3.61 -6.33 -11.97
C ALA A 97 -4.12 -5.38 -13.06
N GLY A 98 -3.31 -4.39 -13.48
CA GLY A 98 -3.68 -3.41 -14.49
C GLY A 98 -4.07 -2.04 -13.95
N SER A 99 -4.01 -1.82 -12.62
CA SER A 99 -4.26 -0.50 -12.03
C SER A 99 -3.25 0.53 -12.53
N LYS A 100 -3.75 1.72 -12.80
CA LYS A 100 -2.95 2.89 -13.21
C LYS A 100 -2.96 3.94 -12.10
N ASN A 101 -1.95 4.82 -12.12
CA ASN A 101 -1.88 5.92 -11.16
C ASN A 101 -1.93 5.46 -9.69
N VAL A 102 -1.10 4.48 -9.34
CA VAL A 102 -0.95 3.98 -7.97
C VAL A 102 0.06 4.85 -7.24
N LEU A 103 -0.34 5.42 -6.10
CA LEU A 103 0.53 6.21 -5.23
C LEU A 103 0.97 5.35 -4.05
N HIS A 104 2.25 4.96 -4.04
CA HIS A 104 2.84 4.24 -2.92
C HIS A 104 3.28 5.20 -1.80
N LEU A 105 2.73 5.01 -0.60
CA LEU A 105 3.10 5.84 0.57
C LEU A 105 4.42 5.39 1.20
N HIS A 106 4.69 4.10 1.19
CA HIS A 106 5.83 3.52 1.89
C HIS A 106 6.95 3.03 0.96
N GLY A 107 6.94 3.48 -0.31
CA GLY A 107 7.92 3.08 -1.32
C GLY A 107 7.53 1.80 -2.05
N GLU A 108 8.45 1.29 -2.85
CA GLU A 108 8.24 0.19 -3.78
C GLU A 108 9.35 -0.85 -3.66
N ILE A 109 8.99 -2.11 -3.44
CA ILE A 109 9.94 -3.20 -3.21
C ILE A 109 10.78 -3.53 -4.45
N THR A 110 10.29 -3.20 -5.63
CA THR A 110 10.96 -3.39 -6.93
C THR A 110 11.98 -2.32 -7.25
N LYS A 111 12.15 -1.33 -6.38
CA LYS A 111 13.09 -0.23 -6.58
C LYS A 111 14.12 -0.14 -5.46
N LEU A 112 15.29 0.34 -5.84
CA LEU A 112 16.34 0.78 -4.94
C LEU A 112 16.49 2.30 -5.05
N ARG A 113 17.06 2.93 -4.03
CA ARG A 113 17.39 4.36 -4.06
C ARG A 113 18.83 4.62 -3.63
N SER A 114 19.41 5.68 -4.15
CA SER A 114 20.67 6.21 -3.62
C SER A 114 20.49 6.58 -2.14
N GLN A 115 21.46 6.21 -1.31
CA GLN A 115 21.48 6.63 0.09
C GLN A 115 21.72 8.14 0.24
N LYS A 116 22.37 8.75 -0.75
CA LYS A 116 22.71 10.17 -0.79
C LYS A 116 21.57 11.04 -1.33
N ASP A 117 20.86 10.53 -2.35
CA ASP A 117 19.72 11.19 -2.99
C ASP A 117 18.51 10.26 -3.03
N PRO A 118 17.53 10.44 -2.12
CA PRO A 118 16.34 9.59 -2.08
C PRO A 118 15.48 9.62 -3.34
N THR A 119 15.67 10.61 -4.22
CA THR A 119 14.92 10.73 -5.48
C THR A 119 15.60 9.99 -6.65
N ALA A 120 16.88 9.62 -6.47
CA ALA A 120 17.64 8.86 -7.47
C ALA A 120 17.31 7.36 -7.33
N LEU A 121 16.36 6.90 -8.13
CA LEU A 121 15.81 5.54 -8.09
C LEU A 121 16.44 4.66 -9.16
N VAL A 122 16.54 3.37 -8.87
CA VAL A 122 16.98 2.30 -9.77
C VAL A 122 16.00 1.15 -9.68
N GLU A 123 15.48 0.69 -10.81
CA GLU A 123 14.73 -0.57 -10.87
C GLU A 123 15.69 -1.73 -10.63
N ILE A 124 15.26 -2.71 -9.82
CA ILE A 124 16.04 -3.93 -9.59
C ILE A 124 15.52 -5.06 -10.47
N GLU A 125 16.41 -5.69 -11.21
CA GLU A 125 16.10 -6.90 -11.96
C GLU A 125 16.12 -8.11 -11.01
N GLY A 126 15.00 -8.83 -10.95
CA GLY A 126 14.85 -9.98 -10.05
C GLY A 126 14.65 -9.55 -8.58
N TRP A 127 15.05 -10.43 -7.66
CA TRP A 127 14.76 -10.24 -6.24
C TRP A 127 15.99 -9.87 -5.39
N GLU A 128 17.20 -10.09 -5.90
CA GLU A 128 18.43 -10.05 -5.10
C GLU A 128 19.17 -8.71 -5.26
N GLN A 129 19.29 -8.00 -4.16
CA GLN A 129 20.21 -6.89 -3.96
C GLN A 129 21.43 -7.40 -3.16
N HIS A 130 22.64 -6.99 -3.52
CA HIS A 130 23.83 -7.22 -2.70
C HIS A 130 24.17 -5.97 -1.90
N TYR A 131 24.50 -6.17 -0.62
CA TYR A 131 24.99 -5.05 0.18
C TYR A 131 26.30 -4.52 -0.41
N GLY A 132 26.35 -3.21 -0.61
CA GLY A 132 27.50 -2.58 -1.26
C GLY A 132 27.25 -2.23 -2.74
N ASP A 133 26.13 -2.69 -3.32
CA ASP A 133 25.70 -2.20 -4.64
C ASP A 133 25.61 -0.67 -4.63
N ARG A 134 26.10 -0.03 -5.71
CA ARG A 134 26.24 1.40 -5.77
C ARG A 134 25.41 2.03 -6.87
N HIS A 135 24.86 3.18 -6.56
CA HIS A 135 24.27 4.09 -7.53
C HIS A 135 25.36 4.78 -8.36
N ALA A 136 25.00 5.36 -9.51
CA ALA A 136 25.93 6.09 -10.37
C ALA A 136 26.61 7.29 -9.69
N ASP A 137 26.01 7.84 -8.61
CA ASP A 137 26.59 8.89 -7.79
C ASP A 137 27.66 8.39 -6.80
N GLY A 138 27.96 7.09 -6.82
CA GLY A 138 28.93 6.40 -5.96
C GLY A 138 28.41 6.02 -4.56
N SER A 139 27.19 6.41 -4.19
CA SER A 139 26.61 6.05 -2.90
C SER A 139 26.09 4.60 -2.88
N ILE A 140 25.94 4.03 -1.68
CA ILE A 140 25.32 2.73 -1.49
C ILE A 140 23.84 2.80 -1.90
N LEU A 141 23.36 1.78 -2.57
CA LEU A 141 21.94 1.56 -2.83
C LEU A 141 21.28 0.95 -1.60
N ARG A 142 20.11 1.46 -1.26
CA ARG A 142 19.22 0.86 -0.25
C ARG A 142 17.86 0.55 -0.87
N PRO A 143 17.07 -0.36 -0.29
CA PRO A 143 15.68 -0.55 -0.71
C PRO A 143 14.91 0.77 -0.72
N HIS A 144 14.12 1.03 -1.76
CA HIS A 144 13.26 2.21 -1.86
C HIS A 144 12.02 2.05 -0.98
N ILE A 145 12.24 1.96 0.32
CA ILE A 145 11.21 1.78 1.33
C ILE A 145 11.31 2.91 2.35
N VAL A 146 10.16 3.42 2.77
CA VAL A 146 10.05 4.32 3.92
C VAL A 146 10.12 3.46 5.19
N PHE A 147 11.19 3.60 5.95
CA PHE A 147 11.36 2.90 7.21
C PHE A 147 10.50 3.52 8.32
N PHE A 148 10.19 2.75 9.34
CA PHE A 148 9.55 3.29 10.53
C PHE A 148 10.42 4.38 11.17
N GLY A 149 9.80 5.54 11.41
CA GLY A 149 10.51 6.73 11.90
C GLY A 149 11.02 7.68 10.80
N GLU A 150 10.96 7.28 9.52
CA GLU A 150 11.19 8.20 8.40
C GLU A 150 9.91 8.97 8.03
N ASP A 151 10.06 10.17 7.47
CA ASP A 151 8.96 10.91 6.86
C ASP A 151 8.38 10.12 5.68
N VAL A 152 7.07 10.28 5.45
CA VAL A 152 6.36 9.69 4.31
C VAL A 152 6.22 10.74 3.21
N PRO A 153 7.12 10.78 2.20
CA PRO A 153 7.20 11.90 1.25
C PRO A 153 5.93 12.11 0.44
N ASN A 154 5.23 11.03 0.13
CA ASN A 154 4.01 11.05 -0.67
C ASN A 154 2.73 11.34 0.14
N PHE A 155 2.82 11.51 1.47
CA PHE A 155 1.65 11.73 2.30
C PHE A 155 0.93 13.06 2.01
N PRO A 156 1.62 14.20 1.79
CA PRO A 156 0.95 15.44 1.41
C PRO A 156 0.13 15.33 0.12
N LEU A 157 0.67 14.64 -0.90
CA LEU A 157 -0.05 14.38 -2.15
C LEU A 157 -1.27 13.47 -1.91
N ALA A 158 -1.13 12.45 -1.09
CA ALA A 158 -2.26 11.57 -0.71
C ALA A 158 -3.38 12.36 -0.01
N CYS A 159 -3.04 13.30 0.87
CA CYS A 159 -4.00 14.18 1.53
C CYS A 159 -4.74 15.07 0.51
N GLU A 160 -4.03 15.63 -0.47
CA GLU A 160 -4.64 16.42 -1.55
C GLU A 160 -5.61 15.56 -2.37
N MET A 161 -5.20 14.35 -2.76
CA MET A 161 -6.06 13.39 -3.48
C MET A 161 -7.31 13.05 -2.66
N ALA A 162 -7.14 12.68 -1.39
CA ALA A 162 -8.24 12.32 -0.49
C ALA A 162 -9.23 13.49 -0.28
N SER A 163 -8.74 14.74 -0.24
CA SER A 163 -9.59 15.93 -0.06
C SER A 163 -10.52 16.22 -1.24
N GLN A 164 -10.35 15.53 -2.35
CA GLN A 164 -11.16 15.69 -3.56
C GLN A 164 -12.09 14.49 -3.81
N ALA A 165 -12.13 13.52 -2.91
CA ALA A 165 -12.91 12.31 -3.08
C ALA A 165 -14.42 12.57 -3.04
N ASP A 166 -15.15 11.97 -3.96
CA ASP A 166 -16.61 11.76 -3.85
C ASP A 166 -16.90 10.43 -3.14
N ILE A 167 -16.03 9.43 -3.40
CA ILE A 167 -16.08 8.13 -2.75
C ILE A 167 -14.67 7.76 -2.27
N MET A 168 -14.56 7.25 -1.06
CA MET A 168 -13.33 6.69 -0.52
C MET A 168 -13.54 5.23 -0.12
N ILE A 169 -12.77 4.33 -0.71
CA ILE A 169 -12.82 2.88 -0.43
C ILE A 169 -11.54 2.50 0.32
N VAL A 170 -11.68 2.06 1.54
CA VAL A 170 -10.56 1.66 2.42
C VAL A 170 -10.54 0.15 2.53
N VAL A 171 -9.41 -0.48 2.20
CA VAL A 171 -9.32 -1.95 2.11
C VAL A 171 -8.13 -2.49 2.89
N GLY A 172 -8.39 -3.46 3.77
CA GLY A 172 -7.33 -4.26 4.40
C GLY A 172 -6.31 -3.46 5.21
N THR A 173 -6.76 -2.42 5.91
CA THR A 173 -5.90 -1.64 6.80
C THR A 173 -6.49 -1.54 8.19
N SER A 174 -5.64 -1.75 9.21
CA SER A 174 -6.03 -1.57 10.61
C SER A 174 -6.20 -0.11 11.02
N LEU A 175 -5.82 0.83 10.14
CA LEU A 175 -5.76 2.26 10.45
C LEU A 175 -4.89 2.59 11.69
N ASN A 176 -3.85 1.78 11.94
CA ASN A 176 -2.96 1.95 13.10
C ASN A 176 -1.57 2.49 12.71
N VAL A 177 -1.21 2.53 11.42
CA VAL A 177 0.08 3.02 10.93
C VAL A 177 -0.05 4.49 10.55
N TYR A 178 0.49 5.36 11.37
CA TYR A 178 0.52 6.80 11.11
C TYR A 178 1.76 7.20 10.29
N PRO A 179 1.66 8.26 9.45
CA PRO A 179 0.52 9.16 9.27
C PRO A 179 -0.58 8.60 8.35
N ALA A 180 -0.37 7.48 7.64
CA ALA A 180 -1.30 6.93 6.65
C ALA A 180 -2.72 6.69 7.21
N ALA A 181 -2.83 6.25 8.47
CA ALA A 181 -4.10 6.03 9.16
C ALA A 181 -4.97 7.31 9.24
N SER A 182 -4.36 8.48 9.23
CA SER A 182 -5.09 9.75 9.28
C SER A 182 -5.69 10.20 7.93
N LEU A 183 -5.45 9.46 6.85
CA LEU A 183 -5.90 9.86 5.51
C LEU A 183 -7.42 10.02 5.41
N LEU A 184 -8.19 9.23 6.17
CA LEU A 184 -9.66 9.37 6.23
C LEU A 184 -10.12 10.75 6.70
N MET A 185 -9.30 11.45 7.50
CA MET A 185 -9.63 12.79 8.01
C MET A 185 -9.71 13.83 6.90
N TYR A 186 -9.06 13.58 5.77
CA TYR A 186 -9.01 14.50 4.64
C TYR A 186 -10.19 14.32 3.69
N ALA A 187 -10.93 13.21 3.77
CA ALA A 187 -12.12 13.00 2.95
C ALA A 187 -13.19 14.07 3.26
N PRO A 188 -13.76 14.73 2.23
CA PRO A 188 -14.79 15.75 2.41
C PRO A 188 -16.02 15.24 3.17
N ALA A 189 -16.79 16.14 3.77
CA ALA A 189 -17.99 15.76 4.52
C ALA A 189 -19.05 15.06 3.65
N HIS A 190 -19.08 15.34 2.35
CA HIS A 190 -20.00 14.72 1.40
C HIS A 190 -19.54 13.37 0.86
N ALA A 191 -18.27 13.04 1.06
CA ALA A 191 -17.71 11.78 0.53
C ALA A 191 -18.34 10.56 1.20
N GLU A 192 -18.75 9.61 0.39
CA GLU A 192 -19.14 8.28 0.84
C GLU A 192 -17.88 7.49 1.18
N ILE A 193 -17.81 6.90 2.37
CA ILE A 193 -16.64 6.16 2.82
C ILE A 193 -17.04 4.72 3.08
N TYR A 194 -16.40 3.78 2.40
CA TYR A 194 -16.53 2.34 2.60
C TYR A 194 -15.25 1.79 3.20
N LEU A 195 -15.36 0.89 4.17
CA LEU A 195 -14.23 0.20 4.75
C LEU A 195 -14.47 -1.30 4.69
N ILE A 196 -13.53 -2.02 4.06
CA ILE A 196 -13.56 -3.47 3.87
C ILE A 196 -12.39 -4.08 4.64
N ASP A 197 -12.67 -4.81 5.70
CA ASP A 197 -11.70 -5.56 6.51
C ASP A 197 -12.43 -6.71 7.22
N PRO A 198 -11.88 -7.92 7.31
CA PRO A 198 -12.51 -9.02 8.04
C PRO A 198 -12.59 -8.77 9.54
N ASN A 199 -11.75 -7.90 10.09
CA ASN A 199 -11.72 -7.53 11.50
C ASN A 199 -12.29 -6.13 11.67
N GLU A 200 -13.21 -5.97 12.61
CA GLU A 200 -13.82 -4.68 12.91
C GLU A 200 -12.73 -3.69 13.39
N PRO A 201 -12.52 -2.60 12.64
CA PRO A 201 -11.53 -1.60 13.03
C PRO A 201 -12.10 -0.70 14.12
N ASN A 202 -11.21 -0.13 14.92
CA ASN A 202 -11.61 0.91 15.85
C ASN A 202 -11.79 2.23 15.11
N LEU A 203 -13.01 2.52 14.63
CA LEU A 203 -13.33 3.71 13.86
C LEU A 203 -13.46 4.99 14.69
N ASN A 204 -13.57 4.88 16.04
CA ASN A 204 -13.69 6.03 16.94
C ASN A 204 -14.70 7.09 16.40
N TYR A 205 -14.17 8.27 16.05
CA TYR A 205 -14.96 9.42 15.56
C TYR A 205 -15.55 9.25 14.13
N TYR A 206 -15.18 8.17 13.41
CA TYR A 206 -15.62 7.94 12.03
C TYR A 206 -16.75 6.94 11.91
N ALA A 207 -17.20 6.31 13.02
CA ALA A 207 -18.18 5.23 12.99
C ALA A 207 -19.47 5.59 12.25
N ASP A 208 -19.95 6.84 12.42
CA ASP A 208 -21.19 7.33 11.79
C ASP A 208 -21.03 7.72 10.31
N ARG A 209 -19.78 7.77 9.80
CA ARG A 209 -19.47 8.20 8.42
C ARG A 209 -18.99 7.07 7.52
N VAL A 210 -18.71 5.90 8.09
CA VAL A 210 -18.07 4.80 7.36
C VAL A 210 -19.05 3.62 7.24
N GLY A 211 -19.37 3.25 6.02
CA GLY A 211 -20.04 1.99 5.71
C GLY A 211 -19.05 0.85 5.88
N TYR A 212 -19.13 0.11 7.01
CA TYR A 212 -18.25 -1.02 7.26
C TYR A 212 -18.79 -2.29 6.61
N ILE A 213 -17.94 -2.93 5.82
CA ILE A 213 -18.18 -4.21 5.16
C ILE A 213 -17.24 -5.23 5.77
N GLN A 214 -17.78 -6.11 6.62
CA GLN A 214 -17.01 -7.19 7.25
C GLN A 214 -16.82 -8.34 6.25
N ALA A 215 -15.72 -8.29 5.51
CA ALA A 215 -15.37 -9.28 4.51
C ALA A 215 -13.86 -9.28 4.24
N ASN A 216 -13.36 -10.38 3.70
CA ASN A 216 -12.05 -10.42 3.08
C ASN A 216 -12.03 -9.52 1.84
N ALA A 217 -10.83 -9.05 1.48
CA ALA A 217 -10.69 -8.14 0.34
C ALA A 217 -11.18 -8.76 -0.97
N THR A 218 -10.91 -10.04 -1.21
CA THR A 218 -11.31 -10.76 -2.43
C THR A 218 -12.83 -10.97 -2.57
N GLU A 219 -13.58 -10.79 -1.49
CA GLU A 219 -15.05 -10.87 -1.49
C GLU A 219 -15.68 -9.47 -1.48
N GLY A 220 -15.25 -8.63 -0.54
CA GLY A 220 -15.88 -7.34 -0.31
C GLY A 220 -15.61 -6.32 -1.41
N VAL A 221 -14.39 -6.29 -1.97
CA VAL A 221 -14.04 -5.32 -3.02
C VAL A 221 -14.80 -5.59 -4.32
N PRO A 222 -14.80 -6.83 -4.89
CA PRO A 222 -15.59 -7.10 -6.09
C PRO A 222 -17.07 -6.78 -5.91
N ALA A 223 -17.67 -7.14 -4.78
CA ALA A 223 -19.09 -6.90 -4.52
C ALA A 223 -19.43 -5.39 -4.49
N LEU A 224 -18.60 -4.59 -3.80
CA LEU A 224 -18.79 -3.14 -3.77
C LEU A 224 -18.58 -2.51 -5.16
N VAL A 225 -17.56 -2.95 -5.90
CA VAL A 225 -17.27 -2.44 -7.25
C VAL A 225 -18.43 -2.69 -8.20
N GLU A 226 -19.02 -3.91 -8.20
CA GLU A 226 -20.21 -4.20 -9.00
C GLU A 226 -21.37 -3.28 -8.64
N THR A 227 -21.66 -3.09 -7.35
CA THR A 227 -22.72 -2.17 -6.90
C THR A 227 -22.51 -0.76 -7.44
N LEU A 228 -21.29 -0.21 -7.33
CA LEU A 228 -20.97 1.12 -7.82
C LEU A 228 -21.10 1.25 -9.35
N ILE A 229 -20.76 0.18 -10.09
CA ILE A 229 -20.90 0.14 -11.55
C ILE A 229 -22.37 0.07 -11.95
N GLU A 230 -23.18 -0.74 -11.27
CA GLU A 230 -24.63 -0.85 -11.53
C GLU A 230 -25.34 0.47 -11.26
N GLU A 231 -25.07 1.14 -10.14
CA GLU A 231 -25.62 2.45 -9.81
C GLU A 231 -25.24 3.52 -10.84
N ALA A 232 -24.08 3.41 -11.44
CA ALA A 232 -23.62 4.37 -12.43
C ALA A 232 -24.26 4.13 -13.83
N ASN A 233 -24.78 2.94 -14.10
CA ASN A 233 -25.43 2.59 -15.37
C ASN A 233 -26.97 2.71 -15.35
N GLY A 234 -27.58 2.85 -14.16
CA GLY A 234 -29.03 3.03 -13.96
C GLY A 234 -29.42 4.47 -13.95
#